data_eee0c9189b1dc352a5458eb6c73748e1
#
_entry.id   eee0c9189b1dc352a5458eb6c73748e1
#
_cell.length_a   1.000
_cell.length_b   1.000
_cell.length_c   1.000
_cell.angle_alpha   90.00
_cell.angle_beta   90.00
_cell.angle_gamma   90.00
#
_symmetry.space_group_name_H-M   'P 1'
#
loop_
_entity.id
_entity.type
_entity.pdbx_description
1 polymer ?
#
loop_
_entity_poly.entity_id
_entity_poly.type
_entity_poly.pdbx_seq_one_letter_code
_entity_poly.pdbx_strand_id
1 'polypeptide(L)'
;MIHIVCGIDDKFVMPCGVLMSSVFENNKNEQIEFHVITAGLKNESTNSLQKIADNYNQRLSFVVVDEVVFKDCPTNTYISAAAYNRILAANILPPDMKRCLYLDADMIVTRNVRDLYNVNMDNAAVGVVIDQSGDDIRHFNRLGYSREKGYFNSGLLLICLLYTSPSPRDCS
;
A
#
# COMPACT_ATOMS: atom_id res chain seq x y z
N MET A 1 10.08 -2.77 -13.73
CA MET A 1 10.22 -2.25 -12.35
C MET A 1 8.97 -2.62 -11.58
N ILE A 2 9.10 -3.09 -10.35
CA ILE A 2 8.01 -3.41 -9.44
C ILE A 2 7.86 -2.25 -8.45
N HIS A 3 6.67 -1.69 -8.34
CA HIS A 3 6.37 -0.61 -7.39
C HIS A 3 5.65 -1.18 -6.18
N ILE A 4 6.24 -1.00 -5.01
CA ILE A 4 5.66 -1.40 -3.72
C ILE A 4 5.38 -0.16 -2.90
N VAL A 5 4.22 -0.11 -2.27
CA VAL A 5 3.73 1.05 -1.52
C VAL A 5 3.40 0.64 -0.10
N CYS A 6 3.79 1.45 0.87
CA CYS A 6 3.49 1.26 2.27
C CYS A 6 3.19 2.61 2.93
N GLY A 7 2.18 2.69 3.78
CA GLY A 7 1.85 3.89 4.54
C GLY A 7 2.32 3.77 5.99
N ILE A 8 3.13 4.71 6.48
CA ILE A 8 3.65 4.68 7.85
C ILE A 8 3.74 6.04 8.53
N ASP A 9 3.80 6.01 9.84
CA ASP A 9 4.32 7.05 10.73
C ASP A 9 5.64 6.62 11.39
N ASP A 10 6.23 7.46 12.24
CA ASP A 10 7.49 7.15 12.95
C ASP A 10 7.43 5.90 13.84
N LYS A 11 6.25 5.48 14.31
CA LYS A 11 6.09 4.28 15.15
C LYS A 11 6.26 3.00 14.34
N PHE A 12 5.97 3.06 13.05
CA PHE A 12 6.02 1.94 12.13
C PHE A 12 7.29 1.87 11.28
N VAL A 13 8.30 2.71 11.56
CA VAL A 13 9.59 2.70 10.84
C VAL A 13 10.30 1.35 10.95
N MET A 14 10.35 0.75 12.15
CA MET A 14 10.99 -0.54 12.34
C MET A 14 10.23 -1.68 11.62
N PRO A 15 8.90 -1.84 11.76
CA PRO A 15 8.15 -2.80 10.96
C PRO A 15 8.35 -2.60 9.45
N CYS A 16 8.28 -1.36 8.97
CA CYS A 16 8.51 -1.03 7.56
C CYS A 16 9.92 -1.46 7.09
N GLY A 17 10.94 -1.24 7.92
CA GLY A 17 12.31 -1.68 7.62
C GLY A 17 12.42 -3.21 7.51
N VAL A 18 11.68 -3.96 8.33
CA VAL A 18 11.59 -5.43 8.24
C VAL A 18 10.86 -5.85 6.96
N LEU A 19 9.74 -5.21 6.64
CA LEU A 19 9.03 -5.43 5.39
C LEU A 19 9.95 -5.19 4.19
N MET A 20 10.61 -4.01 4.10
CA MET A 20 11.53 -3.65 3.02
C MET A 20 12.64 -4.69 2.87
N SER A 21 13.28 -5.06 3.98
CA SER A 21 14.35 -6.07 3.96
C SER A 21 13.86 -7.42 3.46
N SER A 22 12.67 -7.86 3.89
CA SER A 22 12.07 -9.12 3.44
C SER A 22 11.71 -9.09 1.95
N VAL A 23 11.17 -7.95 1.48
CA VAL A 23 10.89 -7.72 0.05
C VAL A 23 12.17 -7.82 -0.76
N PHE A 24 13.20 -7.05 -0.42
CA PHE A 24 14.43 -6.98 -1.20
C PHE A 24 15.21 -8.31 -1.17
N GLU A 25 15.26 -8.97 0.00
CA GLU A 25 15.94 -10.27 0.14
C GLU A 25 15.32 -11.35 -0.76
N ASN A 26 14.00 -11.41 -0.85
CA ASN A 26 13.30 -12.43 -1.64
C ASN A 26 13.11 -12.04 -3.12
N ASN A 27 13.59 -10.85 -3.53
CA ASN A 27 13.41 -10.31 -4.88
C ASN A 27 14.71 -9.74 -5.45
N LYS A 28 15.88 -10.33 -5.16
CA LYS A 28 17.21 -9.83 -5.54
C LYS A 28 17.39 -9.63 -7.05
N ASN A 29 16.66 -10.37 -7.87
CA ASN A 29 16.74 -10.29 -9.33
C ASN A 29 15.73 -9.28 -9.92
N GLU A 30 14.96 -8.61 -9.07
CA GLU A 30 13.97 -7.62 -9.48
C GLU A 30 14.50 -6.20 -9.26
N GLN A 31 14.08 -5.29 -10.13
CA GLN A 31 14.20 -3.86 -9.87
C GLN A 31 12.95 -3.40 -9.14
N ILE A 32 13.11 -2.96 -7.89
CA ILE A 32 12.01 -2.51 -7.02
C ILE A 32 12.18 -1.03 -6.72
N GLU A 33 11.10 -0.32 -6.77
CA GLU A 33 10.95 1.00 -6.19
C GLU A 33 9.94 0.94 -5.06
N PHE A 34 10.41 1.21 -3.83
CA PHE A 34 9.60 1.19 -2.63
C PHE A 34 9.15 2.61 -2.28
N HIS A 35 7.85 2.84 -2.19
CA HIS A 35 7.25 4.14 -1.93
C HIS A 35 6.69 4.15 -0.51
N VAL A 36 7.21 5.03 0.33
CA VAL A 36 6.71 5.24 1.69
C VAL A 36 5.81 6.47 1.70
N ILE A 37 4.51 6.25 1.92
CA ILE A 37 3.54 7.33 2.11
C ILE A 37 3.51 7.69 3.59
N THR A 38 3.67 8.97 3.90
CA THR A 38 3.75 9.46 5.28
C THR A 38 3.31 10.91 5.38
N ALA A 39 2.84 11.32 6.56
CA ALA A 39 2.61 12.74 6.87
C ALA A 39 3.90 13.48 7.26
N GLY A 40 5.00 12.75 7.41
CA GLY A 40 6.32 13.24 7.77
C GLY A 40 7.01 12.24 8.69
N LEU A 41 8.30 12.03 8.44
CA LEU A 41 9.16 11.20 9.28
C LEU A 41 10.32 12.03 9.79
N LYS A 42 10.88 11.65 10.93
CA LYS A 42 12.13 12.21 11.43
C LYS A 42 13.28 11.87 10.49
N ASN A 43 14.31 12.74 10.45
CA ASN A 43 15.49 12.49 9.61
C ASN A 43 16.20 11.17 9.94
N GLU A 44 16.21 10.74 11.20
CA GLU A 44 16.80 9.46 11.61
C GLU A 44 16.03 8.28 11.01
N SER A 45 14.70 8.39 10.97
CA SER A 45 13.79 7.39 10.40
C SER A 45 13.98 7.24 8.89
N THR A 46 13.99 8.37 8.17
CA THR A 46 14.22 8.38 6.73
C THR A 46 15.61 7.84 6.37
N ASN A 47 16.65 8.24 7.10
CA ASN A 47 18.01 7.76 6.90
C ASN A 47 18.13 6.25 7.17
N SER A 48 17.41 5.73 8.16
CA SER A 48 17.44 4.29 8.48
C SER A 48 16.82 3.47 7.35
N LEU A 49 15.69 3.89 6.82
CA LEU A 49 15.04 3.22 5.69
C LEU A 49 15.87 3.35 4.40
N GLN A 50 16.47 4.52 4.16
CA GLN A 50 17.35 4.73 3.01
C GLN A 50 18.55 3.80 3.02
N LYS A 51 19.21 3.61 4.17
CA LYS A 51 20.32 2.64 4.31
C LYS A 51 19.90 1.22 3.94
N ILE A 52 18.67 0.81 4.27
CA ILE A 52 18.17 -0.51 3.86
C ILE A 52 18.09 -0.59 2.34
N ALA A 53 17.48 0.39 1.69
CA ALA A 53 17.37 0.41 0.23
C ALA A 53 18.75 0.41 -0.46
N ASP A 54 19.68 1.21 0.04
CA ASP A 54 21.06 1.30 -0.47
C ASP A 54 21.80 -0.04 -0.34
N ASN A 55 21.65 -0.76 0.77
CA ASN A 55 22.27 -2.06 1.00
C ASN A 55 21.81 -3.13 -0.02
N TYR A 56 20.62 -3.00 -0.55
CA TYR A 56 20.05 -3.90 -1.55
C TYR A 56 20.13 -3.33 -2.98
N ASN A 57 20.71 -2.12 -3.16
CA ASN A 57 20.77 -1.41 -4.44
C ASN A 57 19.38 -1.25 -5.08
N GLN A 58 18.38 -0.94 -4.25
CA GLN A 58 16.99 -0.72 -4.64
C GLN A 58 16.61 0.76 -4.46
N ARG A 59 15.50 1.17 -5.05
CA ARG A 59 15.03 2.54 -4.95
C ARG A 59 14.05 2.72 -3.80
N LEU A 60 14.16 3.85 -3.10
CA LEU A 60 13.22 4.28 -2.07
C LEU A 60 12.76 5.71 -2.37
N SER A 61 11.47 5.95 -2.28
CA SER A 61 10.90 7.29 -2.37
C SER A 61 9.96 7.56 -1.21
N PHE A 62 9.90 8.80 -0.76
CA PHE A 62 9.00 9.26 0.28
C PHE A 62 7.95 10.19 -0.34
N VAL A 63 6.68 9.83 -0.16
CA VAL A 63 5.54 10.63 -0.60
C VAL A 63 4.90 11.27 0.62
N VAL A 64 5.11 12.57 0.79
CA VAL A 64 4.57 13.30 1.93
C VAL A 64 3.14 13.75 1.61
N VAL A 65 2.21 13.40 2.50
CA VAL A 65 0.78 13.77 2.40
C VAL A 65 0.40 14.68 3.56
N ASP A 66 -0.51 15.60 3.29
CA ASP A 66 -1.03 16.48 4.34
C ASP A 66 -2.04 15.68 5.21
N GLU A 67 -1.80 15.62 6.51
CA GLU A 67 -2.70 14.97 7.47
C GLU A 67 -4.12 15.58 7.48
N VAL A 68 -4.27 16.81 7.04
CA VAL A 68 -5.58 17.49 6.96
C VAL A 68 -6.57 16.71 6.11
N VAL A 69 -6.10 15.95 5.13
CA VAL A 69 -6.95 15.11 4.27
C VAL A 69 -7.72 14.05 5.07
N PHE A 70 -7.18 13.60 6.21
CA PHE A 70 -7.79 12.55 7.04
C PHE A 70 -8.29 13.07 8.39
N LYS A 71 -8.36 14.39 8.59
CA LYS A 71 -8.72 15.01 9.87
C LYS A 71 -10.07 14.53 10.41
N ASP A 72 -11.02 14.26 9.53
CA ASP A 72 -12.37 13.83 9.88
C ASP A 72 -12.56 12.30 9.79
N CYS A 73 -11.49 11.55 9.46
CA CYS A 73 -11.55 10.09 9.40
C CYS A 73 -11.49 9.47 10.80
N PRO A 74 -12.34 8.49 11.12
CA PRO A 74 -12.33 7.82 12.42
C PRO A 74 -10.99 7.11 12.66
N THR A 75 -10.30 7.49 13.73
CA THR A 75 -9.07 6.81 14.20
C THR A 75 -9.34 6.12 15.54
N ASN A 76 -8.69 5.00 15.78
CA ASN A 76 -8.73 4.28 17.05
C ASN A 76 -7.37 3.64 17.34
N THR A 77 -7.30 2.81 18.40
CA THR A 77 -6.06 2.14 18.80
C THR A 77 -5.44 1.27 17.70
N TYR A 78 -6.25 0.81 16.73
CA TYR A 78 -5.83 -0.12 15.65
C TYR A 78 -5.76 0.57 14.28
N ILE A 79 -6.44 1.70 14.09
CA ILE A 79 -6.51 2.43 12.82
C ILE A 79 -5.91 3.81 13.04
N SER A 80 -4.67 3.99 12.58
CA SER A 80 -4.01 5.30 12.53
C SER A 80 -4.41 6.06 11.25
N ALA A 81 -4.15 7.37 11.22
CA ALA A 81 -4.30 8.17 9.99
C ALA A 81 -3.49 7.58 8.82
N ALA A 82 -2.32 6.99 9.11
CA ALA A 82 -1.49 6.33 8.11
C ALA A 82 -2.19 5.13 7.42
N ALA A 83 -3.16 4.48 8.09
CA ALA A 83 -3.93 3.40 7.48
C ALA A 83 -4.80 3.88 6.31
N TYR A 84 -5.18 5.16 6.27
CA TYR A 84 -5.94 5.74 5.18
C TYR A 84 -5.08 6.10 3.96
N ASN A 85 -3.75 6.13 4.09
CA ASN A 85 -2.82 6.44 2.99
C ASN A 85 -3.00 5.49 1.79
N ARG A 86 -3.47 4.25 2.03
CA ARG A 86 -3.79 3.29 0.97
C ARG A 86 -4.88 3.78 0.02
N ILE A 87 -5.82 4.59 0.51
CA ILE A 87 -6.93 5.14 -0.29
C ILE A 87 -6.40 6.24 -1.22
N LEU A 88 -5.42 7.02 -0.75
CA LEU A 88 -4.83 8.12 -1.53
C LEU A 88 -3.79 7.64 -2.55
N ALA A 89 -3.29 6.41 -2.43
CA ALA A 89 -2.19 5.91 -3.27
C ALA A 89 -2.41 6.22 -4.77
N ALA A 90 -3.65 6.06 -5.24
CA ALA A 90 -4.01 6.32 -6.62
C ALA A 90 -3.87 7.79 -7.06
N ASN A 91 -3.99 8.73 -6.13
CA ASN A 91 -3.99 10.16 -6.43
C ASN A 91 -2.63 10.82 -6.21
N ILE A 92 -1.75 10.20 -5.41
CA ILE A 92 -0.49 10.81 -4.95
C ILE A 92 0.74 10.14 -5.55
N LEU A 93 0.60 8.93 -6.12
CA LEU A 93 1.69 8.25 -6.81
C LEU A 93 1.95 8.86 -8.19
N PRO A 94 3.16 8.70 -8.76
CA PRO A 94 3.50 9.23 -10.06
C PRO A 94 2.46 8.82 -11.14
N PRO A 95 2.02 9.76 -12.02
CA PRO A 95 0.93 9.51 -12.97
C PRO A 95 1.30 8.52 -14.09
N ASP A 96 2.57 8.25 -14.30
CA ASP A 96 3.09 7.26 -15.25
C ASP A 96 3.12 5.84 -14.69
N MET A 97 2.92 5.69 -13.38
CA MET A 97 2.81 4.41 -12.71
C MET A 97 1.48 3.74 -13.05
N LYS A 98 1.54 2.57 -13.67
CA LYS A 98 0.33 1.83 -14.12
C LYS A 98 -0.30 0.98 -13.01
N ARG A 99 0.52 0.46 -12.10
CA ARG A 99 0.10 -0.38 -10.96
C ARG A 99 1.09 -0.33 -9.83
N CYS A 100 0.62 -0.63 -8.64
CA CYS A 100 1.47 -0.84 -7.47
C CYS A 100 0.92 -1.97 -6.59
N LEU A 101 1.81 -2.55 -5.80
CA LEU A 101 1.48 -3.50 -4.74
C LEU A 101 1.53 -2.76 -3.40
N TYR A 102 0.38 -2.52 -2.79
CA TYR A 102 0.31 -1.98 -1.44
C TYR A 102 0.48 -3.10 -0.42
N LEU A 103 1.34 -2.88 0.57
CA LEU A 103 1.59 -3.80 1.68
C LEU A 103 1.54 -3.03 2.99
N ASP A 104 0.84 -3.58 3.99
CA ASP A 104 0.92 -3.04 5.36
C ASP A 104 2.32 -3.26 5.96
N ALA A 105 2.77 -2.33 6.79
CA ALA A 105 4.15 -2.31 7.31
C ALA A 105 4.52 -3.51 8.20
N ASP A 106 3.53 -4.19 8.77
CA ASP A 106 3.70 -5.34 9.67
C ASP A 106 3.69 -6.70 8.94
N MET A 107 3.86 -6.68 7.62
CA MET A 107 3.96 -7.88 6.79
C MET A 107 5.40 -8.34 6.58
N ILE A 108 5.57 -9.61 6.27
CA ILE A 108 6.84 -10.22 5.84
C ILE A 108 6.62 -10.92 4.51
N VAL A 109 7.43 -10.56 3.51
CA VAL A 109 7.43 -11.19 2.19
C VAL A 109 8.41 -12.36 2.21
N THR A 110 7.92 -13.57 1.90
CA THR A 110 8.72 -14.80 1.97
C THR A 110 9.05 -15.40 0.60
N ARG A 111 8.56 -14.80 -0.49
CA ARG A 111 8.77 -15.27 -1.86
C ARG A 111 8.88 -14.10 -2.83
N ASN A 112 9.27 -14.41 -4.07
CA ASN A 112 9.26 -13.43 -5.15
C ASN A 112 7.83 -12.92 -5.40
N VAL A 113 7.67 -11.59 -5.53
CA VAL A 113 6.38 -10.92 -5.72
C VAL A 113 6.02 -10.71 -7.19
N ARG A 114 6.89 -11.08 -8.12
CA ARG A 114 6.70 -10.84 -9.57
C ARG A 114 5.38 -11.42 -10.09
N ASP A 115 5.07 -12.67 -9.74
CA ASP A 115 3.87 -13.33 -10.23
C ASP A 115 2.62 -12.64 -9.68
N LEU A 116 2.62 -12.27 -8.40
CA LEU A 116 1.54 -11.49 -7.79
C LEU A 116 1.40 -10.11 -8.44
N TYR A 117 2.52 -9.41 -8.65
CA TYR A 117 2.53 -8.09 -9.29
C TYR A 117 2.00 -8.13 -10.73
N ASN A 118 2.22 -9.23 -11.45
CA ASN A 118 1.83 -9.40 -12.84
C ASN A 118 0.49 -10.13 -13.02
N VAL A 119 -0.26 -10.38 -11.95
CA VAL A 119 -1.62 -10.95 -12.06
C VAL A 119 -2.43 -10.15 -13.08
N ASN A 120 -3.11 -10.87 -13.96
CA ASN A 120 -4.05 -10.22 -14.88
C ASN A 120 -5.23 -9.66 -14.09
N MET A 121 -5.39 -8.36 -14.12
CA MET A 121 -6.46 -7.64 -13.43
C MET A 121 -7.71 -7.46 -14.29
N ASP A 122 -7.65 -7.86 -15.59
CA ASP A 122 -8.68 -7.56 -16.58
C ASP A 122 -9.09 -6.08 -16.49
N ASN A 123 -10.34 -5.80 -16.08
CA ASN A 123 -10.85 -4.45 -15.88
C ASN A 123 -11.00 -4.11 -14.38
N ALA A 124 -10.40 -4.88 -13.47
CA ALA A 124 -10.49 -4.61 -12.05
C ALA A 124 -9.52 -3.48 -11.63
N ALA A 125 -10.03 -2.55 -10.85
CA ALA A 125 -9.21 -1.47 -10.28
C ALA A 125 -8.29 -1.97 -9.14
N VAL A 126 -8.74 -3.00 -8.39
CA VAL A 126 -8.01 -3.53 -7.23
C VAL A 126 -8.12 -5.05 -7.16
N GLY A 127 -6.98 -5.73 -7.02
CA GLY A 127 -6.88 -7.13 -6.62
C GLY A 127 -6.69 -7.23 -5.12
N VAL A 128 -7.41 -8.15 -4.46
CA VAL A 128 -7.48 -8.26 -3.00
C VAL A 128 -7.37 -9.70 -2.55
N VAL A 129 -7.02 -9.90 -1.27
CA VAL A 129 -7.08 -11.20 -0.61
C VAL A 129 -8.34 -11.29 0.23
N ILE A 130 -9.12 -12.34 0.06
CA ILE A 130 -10.32 -12.58 0.87
C ILE A 130 -9.93 -12.74 2.33
N ASP A 131 -10.61 -12.01 3.20
CA ASP A 131 -10.46 -12.13 4.65
C ASP A 131 -11.34 -13.28 5.16
N GLN A 132 -10.70 -14.37 5.60
CA GLN A 132 -11.41 -15.55 6.11
C GLN A 132 -12.16 -15.26 7.43
N SER A 133 -11.72 -14.27 8.21
CA SER A 133 -12.38 -13.86 9.46
C SER A 133 -13.55 -12.90 9.21
N GLY A 134 -13.63 -12.33 8.00
CA GLY A 134 -14.63 -11.33 7.61
C GLY A 134 -16.00 -11.87 7.24
N ASP A 135 -16.26 -13.18 7.41
CA ASP A 135 -17.55 -13.79 7.02
C ASP A 135 -18.68 -13.58 8.06
N ASP A 136 -18.55 -12.58 8.93
CA ASP A 136 -19.57 -12.23 9.88
C ASP A 136 -20.66 -11.37 9.23
N ILE A 137 -21.90 -11.88 9.20
CA ILE A 137 -23.07 -11.18 8.63
C ILE A 137 -23.26 -9.76 9.19
N ARG A 138 -22.81 -9.51 10.42
CA ARG A 138 -22.89 -8.19 11.06
C ARG A 138 -22.04 -7.15 10.32
N HIS A 139 -20.89 -7.53 9.74
CA HIS A 139 -20.07 -6.64 8.92
C HIS A 139 -20.80 -6.23 7.65
N PHE A 140 -21.40 -7.17 6.94
CA PHE A 140 -22.14 -6.91 5.71
C PHE A 140 -23.36 -6.04 5.95
N ASN A 141 -24.14 -6.31 7.01
CA ASN A 141 -25.27 -5.50 7.40
C ASN A 141 -24.88 -4.05 7.73
N ARG A 142 -23.76 -3.86 8.45
CA ARG A 142 -23.24 -2.53 8.79
C ARG A 142 -22.75 -1.76 7.55
N LEU A 143 -22.16 -2.44 6.60
CA LEU A 143 -21.61 -1.85 5.38
C LEU A 143 -22.64 -1.71 4.26
N GLY A 144 -23.83 -2.33 4.41
CA GLY A 144 -24.92 -2.20 3.46
C GLY A 144 -24.69 -2.91 2.13
N TYR A 145 -23.88 -3.97 2.09
CA TYR A 145 -23.68 -4.74 0.86
C TYR A 145 -23.80 -6.25 1.06
N SER A 146 -24.00 -6.98 -0.06
CA SER A 146 -24.25 -8.43 -0.05
C SER A 146 -23.02 -9.23 0.39
N ARG A 147 -23.23 -10.25 1.25
CA ARG A 147 -22.22 -11.23 1.66
C ARG A 147 -21.59 -11.95 0.48
N GLU A 148 -22.29 -12.14 -0.62
CA GLU A 148 -21.77 -12.79 -1.84
C GLU A 148 -20.56 -12.06 -2.45
N LYS A 149 -20.42 -10.75 -2.15
CA LYS A 149 -19.25 -9.95 -2.59
C LYS A 149 -17.98 -10.25 -1.80
N GLY A 150 -18.09 -11.00 -0.69
CA GLY A 150 -16.97 -11.31 0.19
C GLY A 150 -16.49 -10.10 1.00
N TYR A 151 -15.67 -10.36 1.99
CA TYR A 151 -14.94 -9.35 2.74
C TYR A 151 -13.45 -9.56 2.48
N PHE A 152 -12.68 -8.50 2.36
CA PHE A 152 -11.26 -8.61 2.01
C PHE A 152 -10.35 -7.97 3.05
N ASN A 153 -9.14 -8.50 3.15
CA ASN A 153 -8.07 -7.92 3.93
C ASN A 153 -7.42 -6.79 3.13
N SER A 154 -7.37 -5.60 3.69
CA SER A 154 -6.83 -4.41 3.03
C SER A 154 -5.32 -4.22 3.21
N GLY A 155 -4.64 -5.13 3.92
CA GLY A 155 -3.19 -5.07 4.13
C GLY A 155 -2.37 -5.48 2.92
N LEU A 156 -2.97 -6.19 1.94
CA LEU A 156 -2.37 -6.50 0.67
C LEU A 156 -3.34 -6.13 -0.45
N LEU A 157 -2.94 -5.17 -1.31
CA LEU A 157 -3.73 -4.72 -2.44
C LEU A 157 -2.84 -4.63 -3.69
N LEU A 158 -3.26 -5.24 -4.79
CA LEU A 158 -2.71 -4.95 -6.11
C LEU A 158 -3.59 -3.87 -6.75
N ILE A 159 -3.07 -2.66 -6.90
CA ILE A 159 -3.83 -1.50 -7.35
C ILE A 159 -3.48 -1.18 -8.81
N CYS A 160 -4.49 -1.11 -9.68
CA CYS A 160 -4.37 -0.65 -11.04
C CYS A 160 -4.66 0.85 -11.10
N LEU A 161 -3.63 1.67 -11.26
CA LEU A 161 -3.74 3.13 -11.21
C LEU A 161 -4.38 3.73 -12.47
N LEU A 162 -4.48 2.96 -13.56
CA LEU A 162 -5.14 3.40 -14.79
C LEU A 162 -6.66 3.61 -14.65
N TYR A 163 -7.28 2.92 -13.67
CA TYR A 163 -8.73 2.96 -13.45
C TYR A 163 -9.14 3.78 -12.23
N THR A 164 -8.17 4.24 -11.43
CA THR A 164 -8.43 4.93 -10.16
C THR A 164 -8.30 6.45 -10.26
N SER A 165 -7.65 6.97 -11.31
CA SER A 165 -7.64 8.40 -11.59
C SER A 165 -8.87 8.78 -12.40
N PRO A 166 -9.70 9.74 -11.96
CA PRO A 166 -10.70 10.34 -12.83
C PRO A 166 -9.96 10.92 -14.05
N SER A 167 -10.28 10.40 -15.22
CA SER A 167 -9.74 10.96 -16.46
C SER A 167 -10.19 12.42 -16.55
N PRO A 168 -9.32 13.36 -16.93
CA PRO A 168 -9.75 14.73 -17.23
C PRO A 168 -10.84 14.80 -18.32
N ARG A 169 -11.11 13.68 -19.01
CA ARG A 169 -12.15 13.55 -20.02
C ARG A 169 -13.53 13.21 -19.46
N ASP A 170 -13.61 12.76 -18.19
CA ASP A 170 -14.88 12.41 -17.55
C ASP A 170 -15.51 13.60 -16.80
N CYS A 171 -14.89 14.79 -16.89
CA CYS A 171 -15.37 16.05 -16.32
C CYS A 171 -15.98 16.99 -17.37
N SER A 172 -16.50 16.46 -18.46
CA SER A 172 -17.20 17.26 -19.49
C SER A 172 -18.68 16.91 -19.58
#